data_de4f47968fafe725d705567b304f233b
#
_entry.id   de4f47968fafe725d705567b304f233b
#
_cell.length_a   1.000
_cell.length_b   1.000
_cell.length_c   1.000
_cell.angle_alpha   90.00
_cell.angle_beta   90.00
_cell.angle_gamma   90.00
#
_symmetry.space_group_name_H-M   'P 1'
#
loop_
_entity.id
_entity.type
_entity.pdbx_description
1 polymer ?
#
loop_
_entity_poly.entity_id
_entity_poly.type
_entity_poly.pdbx_seq_one_letter_code
_entity_poly.pdbx_strand_id
1 'polypeptide(L)'
;MQMLSDYQAATQAMATAGVLVDSGPLQPPTAATTIRVRDGEPLLTDGPFAELKEQIGGYYVLDCADLDEALRWAATIPAARFGCIEIRPLMMPPDQG
;
A
#
# COMPACT_ATOMS: atom_id res chain seq x y z
N MET A 1 -21.24 5.70 1.66
CA MET A 1 -20.17 6.68 1.63
C MET A 1 -19.45 6.65 0.29
N GLN A 2 -19.34 7.80 -0.32
CA GLN A 2 -18.78 7.93 -1.66
C GLN A 2 -17.36 7.38 -1.76
N MET A 3 -16.52 7.72 -0.78
CA MET A 3 -15.12 7.33 -0.80
C MET A 3 -14.93 5.81 -0.80
N LEU A 4 -15.70 5.08 0.01
CA LEU A 4 -15.60 3.62 0.05
C LEU A 4 -16.01 3.03 -1.30
N SER A 5 -17.07 3.54 -1.92
CA SER A 5 -17.49 3.09 -3.24
C SER A 5 -16.43 3.36 -4.29
N ASP A 6 -15.76 4.50 -4.21
CA ASP A 6 -14.70 4.84 -5.16
C ASP A 6 -13.51 3.89 -5.03
N TYR A 7 -13.13 3.51 -3.80
CA TYR A 7 -12.07 2.52 -3.59
C TYR A 7 -12.47 1.15 -4.12
N GLN A 8 -13.72 0.75 -3.88
CA GLN A 8 -14.20 -0.54 -4.39
C GLN A 8 -14.23 -0.55 -5.92
N ALA A 9 -14.62 0.55 -6.53
CA ALA A 9 -14.65 0.65 -8.00
C ALA A 9 -13.25 0.55 -8.58
N ALA A 10 -12.27 1.25 -8.00
CA ALA A 10 -10.88 1.19 -8.47
C ALA A 10 -10.33 -0.23 -8.33
N THR A 11 -10.55 -0.86 -7.18
CA THR A 11 -10.08 -2.22 -6.92
C THR A 11 -10.71 -3.21 -7.88
N GLN A 12 -12.01 -3.08 -8.13
CA GLN A 12 -12.71 -3.97 -9.06
C GLN A 12 -12.20 -3.80 -10.49
N ALA A 13 -11.92 -2.56 -10.90
CA ALA A 13 -11.38 -2.32 -12.24
C ALA A 13 -10.01 -2.97 -12.42
N MET A 14 -9.16 -2.90 -11.40
CA MET A 14 -7.85 -3.56 -11.43
C MET A 14 -7.99 -5.08 -11.48
N ALA A 15 -8.93 -5.63 -10.72
CA ALA A 15 -9.17 -7.07 -10.73
C ALA A 15 -9.69 -7.53 -12.09
N THR A 16 -10.61 -6.79 -12.68
CA THR A 16 -11.17 -7.11 -13.98
C THR A 16 -10.11 -7.05 -15.07
N ALA A 17 -9.18 -6.08 -14.97
CA ALA A 17 -8.09 -5.96 -15.92
C ALA A 17 -6.99 -7.00 -15.72
N GLY A 18 -7.04 -7.75 -14.62
CA GLY A 18 -6.07 -8.80 -14.34
C GLY A 18 -4.75 -8.30 -13.77
N VAL A 19 -4.67 -7.04 -13.36
CA VAL A 19 -3.42 -6.48 -12.82
C VAL A 19 -3.36 -6.56 -11.29
N LEU A 20 -4.48 -6.79 -10.62
CA LEU A 20 -4.49 -6.81 -9.16
C LEU A 20 -3.96 -8.13 -8.62
N VAL A 21 -2.89 -8.07 -7.83
CA VAL A 21 -2.34 -9.24 -7.14
C VAL A 21 -2.86 -9.30 -5.72
N ASP A 22 -2.80 -8.17 -5.01
CA ASP A 22 -3.25 -8.10 -3.62
C ASP A 22 -3.49 -6.64 -3.25
N SER A 23 -4.28 -6.42 -2.22
CA SER A 23 -4.53 -5.08 -1.70
C SER A 23 -5.14 -5.18 -0.32
N GLY A 24 -5.03 -4.11 0.46
CA GLY A 24 -5.67 -4.05 1.75
C GLY A 24 -5.65 -2.65 2.33
N PRO A 25 -6.77 -2.21 2.91
CA PRO A 25 -6.78 -1.00 3.73
C PRO A 25 -6.17 -1.32 5.09
N LEU A 26 -5.54 -0.34 5.71
CA LEU A 26 -4.98 -0.50 7.05
C LEU A 26 -5.87 0.20 8.07
N GLN A 27 -5.89 -0.33 9.28
CA GLN A 27 -6.52 0.36 10.40
C GLN A 27 -5.71 1.61 10.75
N PRO A 28 -6.29 2.54 11.49
CA PRO A 28 -5.57 3.76 11.86
C PRO A 28 -4.26 3.49 12.58
N PRO A 29 -3.29 4.42 12.53
CA PRO A 29 -1.97 4.21 13.16
C PRO A 29 -2.03 3.88 14.65
N THR A 30 -3.10 4.28 15.34
CA THR A 30 -3.28 3.95 16.75
C THR A 30 -3.37 2.45 17.00
N ALA A 31 -3.70 1.66 15.97
CA ALA A 31 -3.75 0.20 16.07
C ALA A 31 -2.38 -0.44 15.80
N ALA A 32 -1.37 0.34 15.46
CA ALA A 32 -0.06 -0.18 15.10
C ALA A 32 0.73 -0.62 16.34
N THR A 33 1.64 -1.57 16.13
CA THR A 33 2.62 -1.97 17.13
C THR A 33 3.97 -2.01 16.43
N THR A 34 4.96 -1.42 17.06
CA THR A 34 6.31 -1.39 16.52
C THR A 34 7.20 -2.32 17.35
N ILE A 35 8.01 -3.15 16.67
CA ILE A 35 8.97 -4.01 17.33
C ILE A 35 10.38 -3.63 16.88
N ARG A 36 11.29 -3.57 17.84
CA ARG A 36 12.72 -3.47 17.58
C ARG A 36 13.42 -4.60 18.33
N VAL A 37 14.48 -5.12 17.74
CA VAL A 37 15.29 -6.13 18.42
C VAL A 37 16.66 -5.51 18.69
N ARG A 38 17.02 -5.46 19.97
CA ARG A 38 18.30 -4.91 20.42
C ARG A 38 18.93 -5.90 21.37
N ASP A 39 20.19 -6.25 21.11
CA ASP A 39 20.94 -7.20 21.95
C ASP A 39 20.18 -8.53 22.11
N GLY A 40 19.51 -8.98 21.04
CA GLY A 40 18.73 -10.21 21.05
C GLY A 40 17.39 -10.11 21.75
N GLU A 41 17.00 -8.95 22.26
CA GLU A 41 15.74 -8.76 22.98
C GLU A 41 14.74 -7.99 22.15
N PRO A 42 13.48 -8.45 22.07
CA PRO A 42 12.44 -7.68 21.39
C PRO A 42 11.95 -6.54 22.27
N LEU A 43 11.81 -5.37 21.66
CA LEU A 43 11.27 -4.18 22.32
C LEU A 43 10.00 -3.79 21.57
N LEU A 44 8.88 -3.80 22.25
CA LEU A 44 7.58 -3.49 21.68
C LEU A 44 7.12 -2.10 22.09
N THR A 45 6.58 -1.36 21.14
CA THR A 45 6.01 -0.04 21.39
C THR A 45 4.66 0.03 20.71
N ASP A 46 3.65 0.52 21.41
CA ASP A 46 2.35 0.78 20.79
C ASP A 46 2.47 1.99 19.88
N GLY A 47 1.84 1.89 18.71
CA GLY A 47 1.86 2.96 17.76
C GLY A 47 2.84 2.72 16.61
N PRO A 48 2.86 3.62 15.61
CA PRO A 48 3.72 3.45 14.44
C PRO A 48 5.17 3.77 14.77
N PHE A 49 6.07 3.29 13.89
CA PHE A 49 7.51 3.53 14.01
C PHE A 49 7.84 5.01 14.15
N ALA A 50 7.14 5.84 13.39
CA ALA A 50 7.32 7.28 13.45
C ALA A 50 5.96 7.96 13.33
N GLU A 51 5.78 9.04 14.07
CA GLU A 51 4.60 9.88 13.92
C GLU A 51 4.85 10.86 12.78
N LEU A 52 4.30 10.53 11.63
CA LEU A 52 4.44 11.34 10.43
C LEU A 52 3.12 12.02 10.13
N LYS A 53 3.20 13.18 9.51
CA LYS A 53 2.02 13.90 9.07
C LYS A 53 1.25 13.08 8.05
N GLU A 54 1.97 12.38 7.16
CA GLU A 54 1.39 11.49 6.18
C GLU A 54 1.71 10.07 6.58
N GLN A 55 0.68 9.23 6.65
CA GLN A 55 0.83 7.85 7.10
C GLN A 55 0.21 6.91 6.08
N ILE A 56 0.75 5.69 6.03
CA ILE A 56 0.28 4.68 5.08
C ILE A 56 -1.10 4.22 5.51
N GLY A 57 -2.09 4.40 4.63
CA GLY A 57 -3.46 3.99 4.90
C GLY A 57 -3.84 2.68 4.26
N GLY A 58 -3.01 2.15 3.36
CA GLY A 58 -3.28 0.89 2.68
C GLY A 58 -2.25 0.63 1.61
N TYR A 59 -2.42 -0.48 0.90
CA TYR A 59 -1.48 -0.85 -0.15
C TYR A 59 -2.20 -1.58 -1.28
N TYR A 60 -1.56 -1.58 -2.45
CA TYR A 60 -1.95 -2.38 -3.61
C TYR A 60 -0.70 -3.03 -4.19
N VAL A 61 -0.81 -4.30 -4.55
CA VAL A 61 0.24 -5.00 -5.29
C VAL A 61 -0.31 -5.28 -6.69
N LEU A 62 0.34 -4.70 -7.70
CA LEU A 62 -0.12 -4.76 -9.09
C LEU A 62 0.95 -5.41 -9.96
N ASP A 63 0.49 -6.18 -10.95
CA ASP A 63 1.35 -6.74 -11.98
C ASP A 63 1.15 -5.93 -13.25
N CYS A 64 2.01 -4.96 -13.46
CA CYS A 64 1.94 -4.04 -14.60
C CYS A 64 3.13 -4.23 -15.51
N ALA A 65 2.95 -3.90 -16.79
CA ALA A 65 4.01 -4.06 -17.78
C ALA A 65 5.17 -3.10 -17.56
N ASP A 66 4.86 -1.89 -17.07
CA ASP A 66 5.85 -0.84 -16.86
C ASP A 66 5.34 0.19 -15.87
N LEU A 67 6.18 1.17 -15.57
CA LEU A 67 5.81 2.23 -14.63
C LEU A 67 4.64 3.07 -15.15
N ASP A 68 4.58 3.30 -16.45
CA ASP A 68 3.50 4.10 -17.00
C ASP A 68 2.13 3.45 -16.76
N GLU A 69 2.05 2.14 -16.90
CA GLU A 69 0.81 1.43 -16.58
C GLU A 69 0.50 1.52 -15.08
N ALA A 70 1.51 1.34 -14.23
CA ALA A 70 1.31 1.45 -12.79
C ALA A 70 0.82 2.84 -12.40
N LEU A 71 1.36 3.89 -13.02
CA LEU A 71 0.93 5.26 -12.76
C LEU A 71 -0.52 5.48 -13.18
N ARG A 72 -0.94 4.91 -14.31
CA ARG A 72 -2.33 5.04 -14.75
C ARG A 72 -3.29 4.41 -13.75
N TRP A 73 -2.95 3.22 -13.25
CA TRP A 73 -3.78 2.57 -12.24
C TRP A 73 -3.77 3.30 -10.91
N ALA A 74 -2.59 3.76 -10.47
CA ALA A 74 -2.47 4.48 -9.21
C ALA A 74 -3.33 5.75 -9.21
N ALA A 75 -3.43 6.43 -10.34
CA ALA A 75 -4.22 7.65 -10.46
C ALA A 75 -5.72 7.40 -10.24
N THR A 76 -6.18 6.17 -10.39
CA THR A 76 -7.60 5.83 -10.15
C THR A 76 -7.91 5.61 -8.69
N ILE A 77 -6.90 5.44 -7.84
CA ILE A 77 -7.10 5.23 -6.42
C ILE A 77 -7.49 6.57 -5.78
N PRO A 78 -8.59 6.63 -5.01
CA PRO A 78 -9.05 7.93 -4.46
C PRO A 78 -8.00 8.67 -3.65
N ALA A 79 -7.10 7.97 -2.95
CA ALA A 79 -6.06 8.63 -2.16
C ALA A 79 -5.16 9.52 -3.00
N ALA A 80 -5.04 9.28 -4.31
CA ALA A 80 -4.24 10.13 -5.18
C ALA A 80 -4.78 11.57 -5.25
N ARG A 81 -6.07 11.75 -4.96
CA ARG A 81 -6.71 13.07 -4.98
C ARG A 81 -6.60 13.81 -3.66
N PHE A 82 -6.46 13.08 -2.54
CA PHE A 82 -6.45 13.67 -1.21
C PHE A 82 -5.08 13.70 -0.58
N GLY A 83 -4.20 12.85 -1.00
CA GLY A 83 -2.85 12.73 -0.50
C GLY A 83 -1.94 12.36 -1.64
N CYS A 84 -1.21 11.27 -1.48
CA CYS A 84 -0.33 10.80 -2.54
C CYS A 84 -0.26 9.28 -2.54
N ILE A 85 0.22 8.74 -3.65
CA ILE A 85 0.48 7.32 -3.81
C ILE A 85 1.97 7.17 -4.09
N GLU A 86 2.65 6.37 -3.30
CA GLU A 86 4.04 6.01 -3.58
C GLU A 86 4.05 4.69 -4.33
N ILE A 87 4.79 4.61 -5.43
CA ILE A 87 4.93 3.39 -6.22
C ILE A 87 6.35 2.89 -6.04
N ARG A 88 6.47 1.62 -5.70
CA ARG A 88 7.78 1.02 -5.49
C ARG A 88 7.83 -0.35 -6.12
N PRO A 89 8.74 -0.59 -7.08
CA PRO A 89 8.88 -1.93 -7.66
C PRO A 89 9.28 -2.94 -6.60
N LEU A 90 8.74 -4.14 -6.72
CA LEU A 90 9.16 -5.23 -5.85
C LEU A 90 10.51 -5.76 -6.32
N MET A 91 11.35 -6.10 -5.35
CA MET A 91 12.63 -6.70 -5.65
C MET A 91 12.43 -8.15 -6.08
N MET A 92 13.02 -8.54 -7.22
CA MET A 92 12.92 -9.90 -7.70
C MET A 92 14.06 -10.72 -7.13
N PRO A 93 13.82 -12.00 -6.75
CA PRO A 93 14.91 -12.87 -6.34
C PRO A 93 15.93 -13.04 -7.47
N PRO A 94 17.24 -13.14 -7.16
CA PRO A 94 18.28 -13.17 -8.20
C PRO A 94 18.17 -14.34 -9.18
N ASP A 95 17.62 -15.47 -8.76
CA ASP A 95 17.51 -16.66 -9.61
C ASP A 95 16.16 -16.76 -10.32
N GLN A 96 15.39 -15.70 -10.34
CA GLN A 96 14.15 -15.59 -11.09
C GLN A 96 14.47 -14.96 -12.44
N GLY A 97 15.15 -15.69 -13.24
CA GLY A 97 15.57 -15.17 -14.55
C GLY A 97 14.55 -15.38 -15.64
#